data_76b4847cb9840c2a892a9ac2171942e5
#
_entry.id   76b4847cb9840c2a892a9ac2171942e5
#
_cell.length_a   1.000
_cell.length_b   1.000
_cell.length_c   1.000
_cell.angle_alpha   90.00
_cell.angle_beta   90.00
_cell.angle_gamma   90.00
#
_symmetry.space_group_name_H-M   'P 1'
#
loop_
_entity.id
_entity.type
_entity.pdbx_description
1 polymer ?
#
loop_
_entity_poly.entity_id
_entity_poly.type
_entity_poly.pdbx_seq_one_letter_code
_entity_poly.pdbx_strand_id
1 'polypeptide(L)'
;MKQQAIHFVGLDVHQSTTVASVRDESGKVVMSATVPTTEKAIVALLRSWLRVHVAFEEGTQAQWLHDVLSDQVERVVVCNLRGKGVLANKDDRIDADHLSEQLRLGGLRAVFHGAPEMLTLKELVRNYNNLVEDSTRVMLRIKAIFRARAILTPGVSVYRPSQRKQWLAKLSGGARVRAESLMTQLDTLLELRPKAKTAMIVAARRQPGWKVLCAIPFFGPVRVAQLLAIVRTPFRFRTKRNLWPYAGLAVVRQSSANQEFRNGKLQRSRTAPMTRGLNRNHNPLLKAVFKGAANAAASTPGPLRDYYQASVSRGVDKELAKVTLARKIAAVALRLWKKGEVFDPKKLTIQAT
;
A
#
# COMPACT_ATOMS: atom_id res chain seq x y z
N MET A 1 -45.35 7.59 -5.31
CA MET A 1 -44.37 8.36 -4.51
C MET A 1 -43.36 8.98 -5.47
N LYS A 2 -43.24 10.31 -5.54
CA LYS A 2 -42.19 10.96 -6.36
C LYS A 2 -40.83 10.55 -5.81
N GLN A 3 -40.01 9.92 -6.62
CA GLN A 3 -38.65 9.60 -6.25
C GLN A 3 -37.91 10.91 -5.92
N GLN A 4 -37.41 11.04 -4.69
CA GLN A 4 -36.70 12.26 -4.28
C GLN A 4 -35.37 12.35 -5.06
N ALA A 5 -35.07 13.53 -5.59
CA ALA A 5 -33.89 13.78 -6.40
C ALA A 5 -32.58 13.54 -5.62
N ILE A 6 -31.62 12.92 -6.26
CA ILE A 6 -30.27 12.70 -5.71
C ILE A 6 -29.43 13.95 -5.94
N HIS A 7 -28.69 14.38 -4.94
CA HIS A 7 -27.69 15.45 -5.05
C HIS A 7 -26.28 14.87 -5.01
N PHE A 8 -25.45 15.29 -5.96
CA PHE A 8 -24.07 14.84 -6.11
C PHE A 8 -23.13 15.92 -5.60
N VAL A 9 -22.39 15.63 -4.55
CA VAL A 9 -21.52 16.57 -3.86
C VAL A 9 -20.06 16.20 -4.08
N GLY A 10 -19.29 17.11 -4.63
CA GLY A 10 -17.83 17.05 -4.67
C GLY A 10 -17.24 17.89 -3.55
N LEU A 11 -16.32 17.32 -2.77
CA LEU A 11 -15.61 18.03 -1.71
C LEU A 11 -14.12 18.08 -2.05
N ASP A 12 -13.57 19.28 -2.17
CA ASP A 12 -12.13 19.50 -2.16
C ASP A 12 -11.70 19.85 -0.72
N VAL A 13 -10.96 18.92 -0.09
CA VAL A 13 -10.73 18.91 1.36
C VAL A 13 -9.31 19.36 1.67
N HIS A 14 -9.18 20.56 2.24
CA HIS A 14 -7.95 21.09 2.79
C HIS A 14 -7.91 20.97 4.32
N GLN A 15 -6.77 21.32 4.92
CA GLN A 15 -6.57 21.18 6.37
C GLN A 15 -7.56 22.01 7.19
N SER A 16 -7.85 23.24 6.78
CA SER A 16 -8.70 24.19 7.51
C SER A 16 -10.03 24.46 6.84
N THR A 17 -10.11 24.33 5.53
CA THR A 17 -11.30 24.64 4.73
C THR A 17 -11.63 23.52 3.77
N THR A 18 -12.92 23.32 3.50
CA THR A 18 -13.44 22.39 2.50
C THR A 18 -14.31 23.16 1.53
N VAL A 19 -14.01 23.04 0.25
CA VAL A 19 -14.84 23.59 -0.82
C VAL A 19 -15.81 22.50 -1.30
N ALA A 20 -17.08 22.84 -1.37
CA ALA A 20 -18.15 21.95 -1.80
C ALA A 20 -18.80 22.47 -3.08
N SER A 21 -19.04 21.58 -4.03
CA SER A 21 -19.92 21.82 -5.18
C SER A 21 -21.02 20.77 -5.18
N VAL A 22 -22.26 21.23 -5.26
CA VAL A 22 -23.46 20.38 -5.24
C VAL A 22 -24.16 20.47 -6.59
N ARG A 23 -24.46 19.32 -7.19
CA ARG A 23 -25.20 19.19 -8.46
C ARG A 23 -26.48 18.39 -8.30
N ASP A 24 -27.48 18.74 -9.08
CA ASP A 24 -28.68 17.90 -9.26
C ASP A 24 -28.47 16.78 -10.30
N GLU A 25 -29.49 15.98 -10.52
CA GLU A 25 -29.47 14.89 -11.51
C GLU A 25 -29.29 15.38 -12.96
N SER A 26 -29.70 16.61 -13.26
CA SER A 26 -29.52 17.22 -14.60
C SER A 26 -28.07 17.64 -14.87
N GLY A 27 -27.26 17.72 -13.82
CA GLY A 27 -25.89 18.20 -13.88
C GLY A 27 -25.75 19.70 -13.61
N LYS A 28 -26.83 20.39 -13.25
CA LYS A 28 -26.80 21.81 -12.88
C LYS A 28 -26.18 21.96 -11.49
N VAL A 29 -25.23 22.87 -11.32
CA VAL A 29 -24.71 23.26 -10.02
C VAL A 29 -25.79 24.04 -9.26
N VAL A 30 -26.26 23.51 -8.17
CA VAL A 30 -27.29 24.12 -7.32
C VAL A 30 -26.70 24.88 -6.14
N MET A 31 -25.47 24.52 -5.72
CA MET A 31 -24.75 25.25 -4.66
C MET A 31 -23.24 25.06 -4.82
N SER A 32 -22.50 26.14 -4.46
CA SER A 32 -21.05 26.09 -4.19
C SER A 32 -20.79 26.83 -2.89
N ALA A 33 -20.05 26.22 -1.98
CA ALA A 33 -19.77 26.79 -0.65
C ALA A 33 -18.37 26.42 -0.17
N THR A 34 -17.80 27.29 0.66
CA THR A 34 -16.58 26.99 1.42
C THR A 34 -16.94 26.96 2.90
N VAL A 35 -16.62 25.86 3.57
CA VAL A 35 -16.88 25.65 4.99
C VAL A 35 -15.61 25.27 5.74
N PRO A 36 -15.52 25.50 7.05
CA PRO A 36 -14.44 24.97 7.87
C PRO A 36 -14.39 23.43 7.77
N THR A 37 -13.17 22.86 7.73
CA THR A 37 -12.97 21.40 7.73
C THR A 37 -13.22 20.85 9.14
N THR A 38 -14.48 20.86 9.54
CA THR A 38 -14.98 20.29 10.80
C THR A 38 -16.19 19.41 10.53
N GLU A 39 -16.36 18.37 11.33
CA GLU A 39 -17.53 17.47 11.25
C GLU A 39 -18.84 18.26 11.25
N LYS A 40 -19.01 19.16 12.23
CA LYS A 40 -20.22 19.96 12.38
C LYS A 40 -20.55 20.78 11.13
N ALA A 41 -19.57 21.45 10.53
CA ALA A 41 -19.79 22.31 9.37
C ALA A 41 -20.11 21.50 8.10
N ILE A 42 -19.37 20.41 7.87
CA ILE A 42 -19.57 19.58 6.68
C ILE A 42 -20.90 18.83 6.77
N VAL A 43 -21.24 18.26 7.92
CA VAL A 43 -22.53 17.56 8.12
C VAL A 43 -23.69 18.54 8.01
N ALA A 44 -23.59 19.77 8.58
CA ALA A 44 -24.62 20.79 8.46
C ALA A 44 -24.89 21.18 7.01
N LEU A 45 -23.82 21.33 6.20
CA LEU A 45 -23.93 21.60 4.76
C LEU A 45 -24.70 20.49 4.03
N LEU A 46 -24.43 19.22 4.33
CA LEU A 46 -25.04 18.08 3.63
C LEU A 46 -26.49 17.81 4.03
N ARG A 47 -26.88 18.17 5.26
CA ARG A 47 -28.26 17.99 5.78
C ARG A 47 -29.34 18.80 5.04
N SER A 48 -28.94 19.75 4.19
CA SER A 48 -29.86 20.52 3.36
C SER A 48 -30.57 19.68 2.30
N TRP A 49 -30.11 18.45 2.05
CA TRP A 49 -30.66 17.53 1.05
C TRP A 49 -30.95 16.15 1.65
N LEU A 50 -31.98 15.49 1.16
CA LEU A 50 -32.43 14.20 1.69
C LEU A 50 -31.65 13.01 1.14
N ARG A 51 -31.24 13.05 -0.15
CA ARG A 51 -30.49 12.00 -0.80
C ARG A 51 -29.19 12.58 -1.34
N VAL A 52 -28.08 12.20 -0.73
CA VAL A 52 -26.77 12.77 -1.03
C VAL A 52 -25.77 11.66 -1.37
N HIS A 53 -25.11 11.82 -2.49
CA HIS A 53 -23.89 11.10 -2.82
C HIS A 53 -22.71 12.07 -2.71
N VAL A 54 -21.66 11.68 -2.00
CA VAL A 54 -20.48 12.53 -1.77
C VAL A 54 -19.24 11.91 -2.36
N ALA A 55 -18.40 12.73 -3.01
CA ALA A 55 -17.07 12.31 -3.45
C ALA A 55 -15.99 13.29 -2.98
N PHE A 56 -14.83 12.77 -2.62
CA PHE A 56 -13.61 13.54 -2.32
C PHE A 56 -12.36 12.73 -2.63
N GLU A 57 -11.22 13.44 -2.77
CA GLU A 57 -9.95 12.78 -3.06
C GLU A 57 -9.32 12.09 -1.84
N GLU A 58 -8.52 11.03 -2.12
CA GLU A 58 -7.68 10.37 -1.11
C GLU A 58 -6.60 11.33 -0.60
N GLY A 59 -6.70 11.74 0.65
CA GLY A 59 -5.79 12.64 1.34
C GLY A 59 -5.55 12.20 2.79
N THR A 60 -4.85 13.03 3.55
CA THR A 60 -4.55 12.75 4.97
C THR A 60 -5.79 12.63 5.84
N GLN A 61 -6.84 13.40 5.54
CA GLN A 61 -8.11 13.45 6.27
C GLN A 61 -9.18 12.53 5.68
N ALA A 62 -8.90 11.85 4.55
CA ALA A 62 -9.91 11.09 3.81
C ALA A 62 -10.56 9.97 4.64
N GLN A 63 -9.83 9.30 5.51
CA GLN A 63 -10.41 8.27 6.35
C GLN A 63 -11.34 8.85 7.41
N TRP A 64 -10.90 9.92 8.10
CA TRP A 64 -11.75 10.61 9.07
C TRP A 64 -13.06 11.09 8.44
N LEU A 65 -12.96 11.74 7.29
CA LEU A 65 -14.14 12.26 6.60
C LEU A 65 -15.06 11.14 6.10
N HIS A 66 -14.49 10.04 5.59
CA HIS A 66 -15.26 8.85 5.23
C HIS A 66 -16.06 8.32 6.41
N ASP A 67 -15.42 8.18 7.59
CA ASP A 67 -16.06 7.62 8.77
C ASP A 67 -17.17 8.57 9.29
N VAL A 68 -16.94 9.89 9.27
CA VAL A 68 -17.94 10.90 9.62
C VAL A 68 -19.17 10.85 8.70
N LEU A 69 -18.94 10.69 7.39
CA LEU A 69 -20.01 10.79 6.39
C LEU A 69 -20.74 9.49 6.11
N SER A 70 -20.15 8.34 6.41
CA SER A 70 -20.72 7.02 6.08
C SER A 70 -22.12 6.79 6.64
N ASP A 71 -22.42 7.35 7.80
CA ASP A 71 -23.74 7.24 8.46
C ASP A 71 -24.65 8.45 8.20
N GLN A 72 -24.16 9.48 7.50
CA GLN A 72 -24.88 10.74 7.29
C GLN A 72 -25.44 10.88 5.87
N VAL A 73 -24.90 10.14 4.89
CA VAL A 73 -25.27 10.25 3.47
C VAL A 73 -25.49 8.86 2.86
N GLU A 74 -26.24 8.82 1.76
CA GLU A 74 -26.58 7.55 1.08
C GLU A 74 -25.33 6.86 0.49
N ARG A 75 -24.35 7.63 0.01
CA ARG A 75 -23.13 7.09 -0.61
C ARG A 75 -21.92 8.00 -0.43
N VAL A 76 -20.81 7.43 0.01
CA VAL A 76 -19.51 8.09 0.06
C VAL A 76 -18.55 7.42 -0.93
N VAL A 77 -17.88 8.22 -1.77
CA VAL A 77 -16.87 7.77 -2.73
C VAL A 77 -15.58 8.52 -2.48
N VAL A 78 -14.62 7.86 -1.86
CA VAL A 78 -13.24 8.37 -1.83
C VAL A 78 -12.57 7.94 -3.12
N CYS A 79 -11.98 8.87 -3.88
CA CYS A 79 -11.39 8.58 -5.18
C CYS A 79 -9.92 9.00 -5.26
N ASN A 80 -9.24 8.54 -6.30
CA ASN A 80 -7.89 8.97 -6.64
C ASN A 80 -7.86 9.42 -8.09
N LEU A 81 -7.73 10.72 -8.30
CA LEU A 81 -7.70 11.34 -9.64
C LEU A 81 -6.31 11.28 -10.30
N ARG A 82 -5.31 10.63 -9.69
CA ARG A 82 -3.97 10.48 -10.27
C ARG A 82 -4.03 9.86 -11.66
N GLY A 83 -3.62 10.63 -12.68
CA GLY A 83 -3.56 10.18 -14.06
C GLY A 83 -4.46 10.94 -15.04
N LYS A 84 -5.31 11.85 -14.61
CA LYS A 84 -5.95 12.83 -15.47
C LYS A 84 -5.04 14.06 -15.58
N GLY A 85 -4.83 14.58 -16.79
CA GLY A 85 -3.95 15.71 -17.05
C GLY A 85 -4.20 16.87 -16.10
N VAL A 86 -3.13 17.53 -15.68
CA VAL A 86 -3.20 18.74 -14.86
C VAL A 86 -3.93 19.78 -15.68
N LEU A 87 -5.12 20.21 -15.21
CA LEU A 87 -5.81 21.35 -15.80
C LEU A 87 -4.91 22.59 -15.60
N ALA A 88 -4.78 23.41 -16.62
CA ALA A 88 -3.87 24.55 -16.65
C ALA A 88 -4.16 25.59 -15.54
N ASN A 89 -5.42 25.68 -15.08
CA ASN A 89 -5.84 26.55 -13.97
C ASN A 89 -6.29 25.65 -12.80
N LYS A 90 -5.59 25.77 -11.69
CA LYS A 90 -5.92 25.06 -10.44
C LYS A 90 -6.71 26.02 -9.55
N ASP A 91 -7.99 25.71 -9.34
CA ASP A 91 -8.89 26.41 -8.41
C ASP A 91 -9.67 25.33 -7.66
N ASP A 92 -9.72 25.44 -6.34
CA ASP A 92 -10.39 24.48 -5.44
C ASP A 92 -11.89 24.31 -5.79
N ARG A 93 -12.53 25.36 -6.33
CA ARG A 93 -13.89 25.28 -6.85
C ARG A 93 -14.02 24.40 -8.08
N ILE A 94 -13.05 24.49 -8.99
CA ILE A 94 -13.00 23.66 -10.22
C ILE A 94 -12.79 22.20 -9.83
N ASP A 95 -11.94 21.93 -8.83
CA ASP A 95 -11.68 20.57 -8.36
C ASP A 95 -12.92 19.96 -7.69
N ALA A 96 -13.62 20.70 -6.81
CA ALA A 96 -14.87 20.27 -6.20
C ALA A 96 -15.97 20.07 -7.25
N ASP A 97 -16.06 20.97 -8.22
CA ASP A 97 -17.04 20.91 -9.31
C ASP A 97 -16.79 19.70 -10.22
N HIS A 98 -15.54 19.44 -10.57
CA HIS A 98 -15.16 18.26 -11.34
C HIS A 98 -15.49 16.94 -10.59
N LEU A 99 -15.26 16.90 -9.26
CA LEU A 99 -15.59 15.74 -8.44
C LEU A 99 -17.09 15.46 -8.43
N SER A 100 -17.95 16.48 -8.27
CA SER A 100 -19.41 16.34 -8.28
C SER A 100 -19.91 15.82 -9.62
N GLU A 101 -19.39 16.32 -10.76
CA GLU A 101 -19.76 15.88 -12.08
C GLU A 101 -19.29 14.44 -12.38
N GLN A 102 -18.03 14.11 -12.03
CA GLN A 102 -17.53 12.75 -12.20
C GLN A 102 -18.27 11.74 -11.33
N LEU A 103 -18.74 12.15 -10.14
CA LEU A 103 -19.57 11.32 -9.26
C LEU A 103 -20.91 11.02 -9.94
N ARG A 104 -21.59 12.06 -10.47
CA ARG A 104 -22.86 11.95 -11.19
C ARG A 104 -22.75 11.02 -12.40
N LEU A 105 -21.71 11.17 -13.19
CA LEU A 105 -21.44 10.36 -14.38
C LEU A 105 -20.92 8.94 -14.07
N GLY A 106 -20.65 8.60 -12.81
CA GLY A 106 -20.08 7.31 -12.42
C GLY A 106 -18.63 7.10 -12.89
N GLY A 107 -17.91 8.19 -13.24
CA GLY A 107 -16.54 8.15 -13.75
C GLY A 107 -15.45 7.99 -12.69
N LEU A 108 -15.80 8.03 -11.40
CA LEU A 108 -14.85 7.94 -10.30
C LEU A 108 -14.44 6.49 -10.00
N ARG A 109 -13.17 6.27 -9.78
CA ARG A 109 -12.66 5.01 -9.24
C ARG A 109 -12.56 5.10 -7.73
N ALA A 110 -13.46 4.41 -7.04
CA ALA A 110 -13.44 4.36 -5.59
C ALA A 110 -12.17 3.71 -5.05
N VAL A 111 -11.57 4.35 -4.04
CA VAL A 111 -10.52 3.77 -3.21
C VAL A 111 -11.19 2.92 -2.13
N PHE A 112 -10.61 1.77 -1.85
CA PHE A 112 -11.16 0.87 -0.84
C PHE A 112 -10.94 1.43 0.57
N HIS A 113 -12.02 1.71 1.29
CA HIS A 113 -12.05 2.01 2.71
C HIS A 113 -12.61 0.80 3.47
N GLY A 114 -11.91 0.34 4.50
CA GLY A 114 -12.31 -0.83 5.30
C GLY A 114 -12.88 -0.41 6.64
N ALA A 115 -13.42 -1.39 7.38
CA ALA A 115 -13.99 -1.19 8.70
C ALA A 115 -13.03 -0.53 9.72
N PRO A 116 -13.54 0.20 10.73
CA PRO A 116 -12.73 0.93 11.71
C PRO A 116 -11.69 0.08 12.47
N GLU A 117 -11.99 -1.19 12.77
CA GLU A 117 -11.08 -2.09 13.50
C GLU A 117 -9.78 -2.35 12.72
N MET A 118 -9.84 -2.28 11.39
CA MET A 118 -8.67 -2.41 10.54
C MET A 118 -7.79 -1.16 10.53
N LEU A 119 -8.31 -0.01 10.96
CA LEU A 119 -7.55 1.23 11.08
C LEU A 119 -6.52 1.12 12.19
N THR A 120 -6.92 0.63 13.35
CA THR A 120 -6.00 0.40 14.48
C THR A 120 -4.82 -0.46 14.06
N LEU A 121 -5.08 -1.58 13.35
CA LEU A 121 -3.99 -2.42 12.85
C LEU A 121 -3.11 -1.68 11.84
N LYS A 122 -3.69 -0.88 10.94
CA LYS A 122 -2.96 -0.08 9.94
C LYS A 122 -2.01 0.92 10.63
N GLU A 123 -2.49 1.63 11.66
CA GLU A 123 -1.68 2.58 12.43
C GLU A 123 -0.55 1.89 13.20
N LEU A 124 -0.82 0.75 13.84
CA LEU A 124 0.21 -0.02 14.54
C LEU A 124 1.28 -0.59 13.60
N VAL A 125 0.89 -1.05 12.40
CA VAL A 125 1.83 -1.47 11.34
C VAL A 125 2.65 -0.29 10.86
N ARG A 126 2.05 0.88 10.65
CA ARG A 126 2.74 2.11 10.25
C ARG A 126 3.78 2.51 11.31
N ASN A 127 3.37 2.56 12.57
CA ASN A 127 4.26 2.88 13.69
C ASN A 127 5.46 1.93 13.75
N TYR A 128 5.23 0.61 13.71
CA TYR A 128 6.32 -0.37 13.71
C TYR A 128 7.28 -0.19 12.52
N ASN A 129 6.76 0.02 11.31
CA ASN A 129 7.59 0.21 10.12
C ASN A 129 8.41 1.50 10.19
N ASN A 130 7.82 2.60 10.66
CA ASN A 130 8.53 3.86 10.86
C ASN A 130 9.71 3.68 11.83
N LEU A 131 9.49 3.01 12.97
CA LEU A 131 10.56 2.72 13.93
C LEU A 131 11.68 1.84 13.34
N VAL A 132 11.33 0.89 12.45
CA VAL A 132 12.33 0.08 11.73
C VAL A 132 13.14 0.94 10.75
N GLU A 133 12.48 1.79 9.98
CA GLU A 133 13.12 2.68 9.01
C GLU A 133 14.00 3.72 9.71
N ASP A 134 13.50 4.35 10.78
CA ASP A 134 14.26 5.34 11.56
C ASP A 134 15.49 4.71 12.23
N SER A 135 15.35 3.50 12.81
CA SER A 135 16.51 2.76 13.35
C SER A 135 17.56 2.54 12.26
N THR A 136 17.14 2.10 11.06
CA THR A 136 18.04 1.87 9.93
C THR A 136 18.72 3.16 9.48
N ARG A 137 17.97 4.27 9.40
CA ARG A 137 18.47 5.59 9.04
C ARG A 137 19.52 6.09 10.05
N VAL A 138 19.25 5.95 11.35
CA VAL A 138 20.21 6.31 12.40
C VAL A 138 21.45 5.43 12.35
N MET A 139 21.31 4.12 12.17
CA MET A 139 22.45 3.20 11.99
C MET A 139 23.34 3.58 10.81
N LEU A 140 22.74 3.96 9.68
CA LEU A 140 23.51 4.42 8.51
C LEU A 140 24.22 5.75 8.78
N ARG A 141 23.59 6.68 9.50
CA ARG A 141 24.21 7.95 9.91
C ARG A 141 25.39 7.75 10.83
N ILE A 142 25.30 6.83 11.80
CA ILE A 142 26.43 6.45 12.67
C ILE A 142 27.61 5.94 11.82
N LYS A 143 27.38 4.97 10.95
CA LYS A 143 28.43 4.46 10.05
C LYS A 143 29.04 5.53 9.14
N ALA A 144 28.26 6.48 8.68
CA ALA A 144 28.72 7.59 7.85
C ALA A 144 29.74 8.48 8.57
N ILE A 145 29.60 8.69 9.89
CA ILE A 145 30.58 9.48 10.69
C ILE A 145 31.96 8.82 10.67
N PHE A 146 32.01 7.50 10.85
CA PHE A 146 33.25 6.73 10.81
C PHE A 146 33.82 6.66 9.39
N ARG A 147 32.98 6.39 8.40
CA ARG A 147 33.40 6.34 6.99
C ARG A 147 34.02 7.65 6.51
N ALA A 148 33.49 8.80 6.93
CA ALA A 148 34.06 10.11 6.61
C ALA A 148 35.48 10.32 7.18
N ARG A 149 35.98 9.40 8.01
CA ARG A 149 37.33 9.40 8.63
C ARG A 149 38.15 8.16 8.25
N ALA A 150 37.75 7.49 7.16
CA ALA A 150 38.37 6.24 6.69
C ALA A 150 38.38 5.12 7.77
N ILE A 151 37.47 5.18 8.77
CA ILE A 151 37.36 4.14 9.80
C ILE A 151 36.34 3.11 9.37
N LEU A 152 36.78 1.89 9.12
CA LEU A 152 35.90 0.77 8.75
C LEU A 152 35.08 0.31 9.97
N THR A 153 33.77 0.09 9.73
CA THR A 153 32.81 -0.39 10.74
C THR A 153 32.16 -1.70 10.27
N PRO A 154 32.89 -2.84 10.35
CA PRO A 154 32.38 -4.12 9.90
C PRO A 154 31.21 -4.60 10.77
N GLY A 155 30.23 -5.22 10.12
CA GLY A 155 29.09 -5.84 10.79
C GLY A 155 28.25 -4.86 11.61
N VAL A 156 27.91 -5.25 12.85
CA VAL A 156 27.03 -4.53 13.79
C VAL A 156 27.72 -4.05 15.07
N SER A 157 29.04 -4.24 15.17
CA SER A 157 29.79 -3.96 16.40
C SER A 157 29.65 -2.51 16.88
N VAL A 158 29.65 -1.56 15.94
CA VAL A 158 29.52 -0.12 16.22
C VAL A 158 28.21 0.26 16.94
N TYR A 159 27.20 -0.58 16.84
CA TYR A 159 25.88 -0.35 17.46
C TYR A 159 25.73 -0.97 18.85
N ARG A 160 26.62 -1.93 19.20
CA ARG A 160 26.53 -2.65 20.49
C ARG A 160 26.92 -1.75 21.65
N PRO A 161 26.07 -1.60 22.68
CA PRO A 161 26.39 -0.79 23.86
C PRO A 161 27.74 -1.13 24.50
N SER A 162 28.08 -2.43 24.63
CA SER A 162 29.33 -2.90 25.20
C SER A 162 30.59 -2.50 24.45
N GLN A 163 30.47 -2.17 23.14
CA GLN A 163 31.62 -1.82 22.29
C GLN A 163 31.70 -0.31 21.99
N ARG A 164 30.72 0.49 22.41
CA ARG A 164 30.63 1.92 22.11
C ARG A 164 31.82 2.72 22.54
N LYS A 165 32.31 2.46 23.78
CA LYS A 165 33.48 3.17 24.34
C LYS A 165 34.69 3.08 23.40
N GLN A 166 34.96 1.88 22.86
CA GLN A 166 36.05 1.62 21.93
C GLN A 166 35.85 2.33 20.57
N TRP A 167 34.61 2.38 20.07
CA TRP A 167 34.31 3.08 18.84
C TRP A 167 34.37 4.60 19.01
N LEU A 168 33.83 5.15 20.09
CA LEU A 168 33.84 6.58 20.38
C LEU A 168 35.26 7.11 20.65
N ALA A 169 36.16 6.29 21.18
CA ALA A 169 37.57 6.64 21.36
C ALA A 169 38.32 6.93 20.03
N LYS A 170 37.79 6.43 18.91
CA LYS A 170 38.34 6.70 17.57
C LYS A 170 37.85 8.03 16.97
N LEU A 171 37.01 8.76 17.68
CA LEU A 171 36.43 10.03 17.24
C LEU A 171 36.82 11.15 18.23
N SER A 172 36.97 12.35 17.70
CA SER A 172 37.25 13.56 18.49
C SER A 172 36.29 14.70 18.12
N GLY A 173 36.25 15.72 18.96
CA GLY A 173 35.50 16.97 18.73
C GLY A 173 34.02 16.72 18.40
N GLY A 174 33.45 17.53 17.52
CA GLY A 174 32.04 17.47 17.16
C GLY A 174 31.57 16.15 16.55
N ALA A 175 32.48 15.34 15.96
CA ALA A 175 32.15 14.04 15.43
C ALA A 175 31.82 13.02 16.54
N ARG A 176 32.53 13.07 17.65
CA ARG A 176 32.25 12.24 18.81
C ARG A 176 30.91 12.61 19.44
N VAL A 177 30.66 13.90 19.67
CA VAL A 177 29.37 14.40 20.21
C VAL A 177 28.21 13.97 19.33
N ARG A 178 28.35 14.11 18.00
CA ARG A 178 27.33 13.69 17.04
C ARG A 178 27.10 12.17 17.06
N ALA A 179 28.15 11.37 17.20
CA ALA A 179 28.02 9.91 17.28
C ALA A 179 27.32 9.49 18.60
N GLU A 180 27.65 10.10 19.71
CA GLU A 180 27.00 9.88 21.01
C GLU A 180 25.51 10.20 20.96
N SER A 181 25.13 11.35 20.39
CA SER A 181 23.71 11.71 20.21
C SER A 181 22.95 10.72 19.34
N LEU A 182 23.53 10.27 18.22
CA LEU A 182 22.90 9.26 17.35
C LEU A 182 22.82 7.89 18.01
N MET A 183 23.78 7.50 18.83
CA MET A 183 23.74 6.25 19.59
C MET A 183 22.62 6.27 20.64
N THR A 184 22.43 7.38 21.34
CA THR A 184 21.32 7.57 22.28
C THR A 184 19.98 7.50 21.56
N GLN A 185 19.85 8.16 20.40
CA GLN A 185 18.65 8.06 19.57
C GLN A 185 18.38 6.61 19.14
N LEU A 186 19.43 5.88 18.74
CA LEU A 186 19.30 4.47 18.36
C LEU A 186 18.79 3.61 19.51
N ASP A 187 19.26 3.83 20.74
CA ASP A 187 18.80 3.07 21.91
C ASP A 187 17.32 3.22 22.15
N THR A 188 16.82 4.46 22.14
CA THR A 188 15.40 4.75 22.28
C THR A 188 14.58 4.04 21.19
N LEU A 189 15.04 4.09 19.93
CA LEU A 189 14.36 3.40 18.83
C LEU A 189 14.35 1.89 18.99
N LEU A 190 15.46 1.30 19.45
CA LEU A 190 15.59 -0.14 19.69
C LEU A 190 14.76 -0.62 20.89
N GLU A 191 14.48 0.24 21.86
CA GLU A 191 13.55 -0.03 22.96
C GLU A 191 12.09 0.03 22.51
N LEU A 192 11.72 1.00 21.68
CA LEU A 192 10.36 1.19 21.19
C LEU A 192 9.93 0.11 20.19
N ARG A 193 10.84 -0.39 19.36
CA ARG A 193 10.54 -1.39 18.31
C ARG A 193 9.88 -2.67 18.83
N PRO A 194 10.38 -3.38 19.86
CA PRO A 194 9.73 -4.58 20.39
C PRO A 194 8.35 -4.28 20.97
N LYS A 195 8.16 -3.13 21.63
CA LYS A 195 6.86 -2.69 22.15
C LYS A 195 5.85 -2.51 21.00
N ALA A 196 6.23 -1.77 19.96
CA ALA A 196 5.40 -1.57 18.76
C ALA A 196 5.12 -2.89 18.01
N LYS A 197 6.12 -3.78 17.90
CA LYS A 197 5.95 -5.12 17.31
C LYS A 197 4.91 -5.94 18.06
N THR A 198 4.98 -5.95 19.40
CA THR A 198 4.03 -6.68 20.24
C THR A 198 2.62 -6.14 20.07
N ALA A 199 2.41 -4.83 20.17
CA ALA A 199 1.12 -4.19 19.98
C ALA A 199 0.51 -4.53 18.59
N MET A 200 1.31 -4.42 17.54
CA MET A 200 0.93 -4.77 16.18
C MET A 200 0.50 -6.25 16.05
N ILE A 201 1.26 -7.18 16.62
CA ILE A 201 0.95 -8.61 16.55
C ILE A 201 -0.31 -8.94 17.35
N VAL A 202 -0.50 -8.34 18.53
CA VAL A 202 -1.72 -8.52 19.34
C VAL A 202 -2.96 -8.07 18.57
N ALA A 203 -2.93 -6.91 17.94
CA ALA A 203 -4.01 -6.44 17.11
C ALA A 203 -4.26 -7.31 15.88
N ALA A 204 -3.19 -7.78 15.22
CA ALA A 204 -3.28 -8.64 14.05
C ALA A 204 -3.88 -10.03 14.36
N ARG A 205 -3.60 -10.60 15.54
CA ARG A 205 -4.16 -11.90 15.98
C ARG A 205 -5.69 -11.92 16.06
N ARG A 206 -6.31 -10.75 16.29
CA ARG A 206 -7.76 -10.60 16.35
C ARG A 206 -8.41 -10.57 14.96
N GLN A 207 -7.62 -10.41 13.89
CA GLN A 207 -8.14 -10.25 12.54
C GLN A 207 -8.51 -11.60 11.91
N PRO A 208 -9.61 -11.67 11.16
CA PRO A 208 -9.95 -12.81 10.32
C PRO A 208 -8.80 -13.12 9.35
N GLY A 209 -8.47 -14.41 9.22
CA GLY A 209 -7.37 -14.85 8.35
C GLY A 209 -6.00 -14.94 9.00
N TRP A 210 -5.79 -14.42 10.22
CA TRP A 210 -4.50 -14.51 10.93
C TRP A 210 -3.95 -15.93 10.97
N LYS A 211 -4.77 -16.88 11.48
CA LYS A 211 -4.37 -18.29 11.62
C LYS A 211 -4.02 -18.93 10.27
N VAL A 212 -4.85 -18.71 9.26
CA VAL A 212 -4.67 -19.24 7.91
C VAL A 212 -3.39 -18.70 7.27
N LEU A 213 -3.14 -17.41 7.39
CA LEU A 213 -1.95 -16.76 6.80
C LEU A 213 -0.66 -17.15 7.53
N CYS A 214 -0.69 -17.30 8.87
CA CYS A 214 0.47 -17.74 9.63
C CYS A 214 0.87 -19.21 9.34
N ALA A 215 -0.05 -20.03 8.85
CA ALA A 215 0.22 -21.41 8.45
C ALA A 215 0.98 -21.52 7.11
N ILE A 216 1.09 -20.41 6.35
CA ILE A 216 1.86 -20.40 5.10
C ILE A 216 3.35 -20.31 5.45
N PRO A 217 4.21 -21.20 4.91
CA PRO A 217 5.64 -21.14 5.14
C PRO A 217 6.23 -19.77 4.80
N PHE A 218 7.13 -19.28 5.64
CA PHE A 218 7.80 -17.97 5.54
C PHE A 218 6.88 -16.75 5.72
N PHE A 219 5.62 -16.94 6.09
CA PHE A 219 4.71 -15.88 6.53
C PHE A 219 4.73 -15.77 8.07
N GLY A 220 5.84 -15.28 8.60
CA GLY A 220 5.92 -15.01 10.04
C GLY A 220 4.96 -13.88 10.49
N PRO A 221 4.75 -13.73 11.82
CA PRO A 221 3.76 -12.81 12.40
C PRO A 221 3.80 -11.38 11.87
N VAL A 222 5.01 -10.83 11.64
CA VAL A 222 5.18 -9.46 11.14
C VAL A 222 4.65 -9.33 9.71
N ARG A 223 5.01 -10.27 8.81
CA ARG A 223 4.53 -10.25 7.42
C ARG A 223 3.02 -10.43 7.33
N VAL A 224 2.45 -11.27 8.19
CA VAL A 224 1.00 -11.47 8.27
C VAL A 224 0.30 -10.20 8.75
N ALA A 225 0.80 -9.54 9.81
CA ALA A 225 0.24 -8.28 10.29
C ALA A 225 0.27 -7.20 9.19
N GLN A 226 1.40 -7.05 8.48
CA GLN A 226 1.54 -6.12 7.37
C GLN A 226 0.58 -6.45 6.22
N LEU A 227 0.45 -7.72 5.84
CA LEU A 227 -0.47 -8.17 4.80
C LEU A 227 -1.92 -7.85 5.16
N LEU A 228 -2.34 -8.20 6.39
CA LEU A 228 -3.69 -7.92 6.90
C LEU A 228 -4.00 -6.43 6.88
N ALA A 229 -3.09 -5.59 7.38
CA ALA A 229 -3.27 -4.13 7.44
C ALA A 229 -3.43 -3.49 6.05
N ILE A 230 -2.68 -3.99 5.04
CA ILE A 230 -2.69 -3.42 3.69
C ILE A 230 -3.86 -3.94 2.87
N VAL A 231 -4.09 -5.23 2.88
CA VAL A 231 -5.11 -5.89 2.06
C VAL A 231 -6.49 -5.77 2.69
N ARG A 232 -6.57 -5.82 4.03
CA ARG A 232 -7.75 -5.75 4.89
C ARG A 232 -8.71 -6.93 4.72
N THR A 233 -9.14 -7.23 3.50
CA THR A 233 -9.98 -8.37 3.16
C THR A 233 -9.51 -9.02 1.86
N PRO A 234 -9.53 -10.36 1.75
CA PRO A 234 -9.11 -11.03 0.53
C PRO A 234 -10.07 -10.78 -0.64
N PHE A 235 -11.31 -10.40 -0.36
CA PHE A 235 -12.35 -10.11 -1.36
C PHE A 235 -12.12 -8.78 -2.10
N ARG A 236 -11.26 -7.89 -1.59
CA ARG A 236 -10.81 -6.70 -2.31
C ARG A 236 -10.21 -7.02 -3.69
N PHE A 237 -9.60 -8.18 -3.84
CA PHE A 237 -9.02 -8.62 -5.11
C PHE A 237 -9.80 -9.80 -5.67
N ARG A 238 -10.55 -9.59 -6.75
CA ARG A 238 -11.32 -10.65 -7.40
C ARG A 238 -10.44 -11.86 -7.76
N THR A 239 -9.24 -11.62 -8.31
CA THR A 239 -8.29 -12.64 -8.73
C THR A 239 -6.86 -12.30 -8.31
N LYS A 240 -5.95 -13.31 -8.38
CA LYS A 240 -4.50 -13.10 -8.22
C LYS A 240 -3.94 -12.05 -9.19
N ARG A 241 -4.52 -11.92 -10.41
CA ARG A 241 -4.10 -10.96 -11.43
C ARG A 241 -4.41 -9.51 -11.01
N ASN A 242 -5.38 -9.27 -10.15
CA ASN A 242 -5.64 -7.95 -9.55
C ASN A 242 -4.70 -7.65 -8.37
N LEU A 243 -4.31 -8.67 -7.58
CA LEU A 243 -3.38 -8.51 -6.46
C LEU A 243 -1.94 -8.22 -6.94
N TRP A 244 -1.47 -8.88 -7.99
CA TRP A 244 -0.09 -8.74 -8.46
C TRP A 244 0.31 -7.31 -8.85
N PRO A 245 -0.48 -6.53 -9.62
CA PRO A 245 -0.17 -5.12 -9.88
C PRO A 245 -0.10 -4.30 -8.61
N TYR A 246 -1.06 -4.48 -7.70
CA TYR A 246 -1.09 -3.77 -6.43
C TYR A 246 0.12 -4.09 -5.54
N ALA A 247 0.62 -5.33 -5.60
CA ALA A 247 1.82 -5.78 -4.90
C ALA A 247 3.13 -5.52 -5.67
N GLY A 248 3.10 -4.85 -6.82
CA GLY A 248 4.30 -4.60 -7.63
C GLY A 248 4.96 -5.86 -8.20
N LEU A 249 4.18 -6.92 -8.40
CA LEU A 249 4.63 -8.21 -8.92
C LEU A 249 4.17 -8.44 -10.37
N ALA A 250 3.31 -7.59 -10.93
CA ALA A 250 2.86 -7.70 -12.32
C ALA A 250 3.90 -7.13 -13.29
N VAL A 251 4.06 -7.81 -14.43
CA VAL A 251 4.85 -7.31 -15.55
C VAL A 251 4.03 -6.31 -16.34
N VAL A 252 4.61 -5.17 -16.65
CA VAL A 252 4.04 -4.19 -17.56
C VAL A 252 4.41 -4.60 -18.98
N ARG A 253 3.38 -4.88 -19.77
CA ARG A 253 3.52 -5.15 -21.21
C ARG A 253 3.03 -3.94 -21.97
N GLN A 254 3.73 -3.56 -23.01
CA GLN A 254 3.33 -2.54 -23.96
C GLN A 254 3.18 -3.19 -25.33
N SER A 255 1.96 -3.10 -25.87
CA SER A 255 1.66 -3.55 -27.22
C SER A 255 0.91 -2.41 -27.91
N SER A 256 1.32 -2.04 -29.09
CA SER A 256 0.68 -0.97 -29.86
C SER A 256 -0.65 -1.42 -30.46
N ALA A 257 -0.78 -2.68 -30.83
CA ALA A 257 -2.03 -3.25 -31.34
C ALA A 257 -2.03 -4.78 -31.23
N ASN A 258 -3.20 -5.38 -31.07
CA ASN A 258 -3.40 -6.83 -31.15
C ASN A 258 -3.59 -7.32 -32.60
N GLN A 259 -3.86 -6.41 -33.52
CA GLN A 259 -4.14 -6.70 -34.93
C GLN A 259 -3.42 -5.69 -35.83
N GLU A 260 -2.95 -6.16 -36.97
CA GLU A 260 -2.31 -5.37 -38.03
C GLU A 260 -3.07 -5.58 -39.33
N PHE A 261 -3.18 -4.52 -40.17
CA PHE A 261 -3.74 -4.61 -41.49
C PHE A 261 -2.64 -5.13 -42.46
N ARG A 262 -2.78 -6.37 -42.93
CA ARG A 262 -1.86 -6.96 -43.94
C ARG A 262 -2.64 -7.55 -45.07
N ASN A 263 -2.23 -7.24 -46.29
CA ASN A 263 -2.86 -7.73 -47.55
C ASN A 263 -4.37 -7.53 -47.57
N GLY A 264 -4.86 -6.34 -47.17
CA GLY A 264 -6.28 -5.99 -47.19
C GLY A 264 -7.12 -6.67 -46.08
N LYS A 265 -6.50 -7.40 -45.11
CA LYS A 265 -7.20 -8.09 -44.00
C LYS A 265 -6.60 -7.78 -42.64
N LEU A 266 -7.47 -7.65 -41.65
CA LEU A 266 -7.07 -7.56 -40.27
C LEU A 266 -6.52 -8.94 -39.77
N GLN A 267 -5.25 -8.99 -39.43
CA GLN A 267 -4.57 -10.19 -38.91
C GLN A 267 -3.96 -9.92 -37.56
N ARG A 268 -3.81 -10.96 -36.76
CA ARG A 268 -3.16 -10.85 -35.44
C ARG A 268 -1.71 -10.38 -35.61
N SER A 269 -1.33 -9.32 -34.88
CA SER A 269 0.04 -8.80 -34.92
C SER A 269 1.04 -9.88 -34.52
N ARG A 270 2.10 -10.05 -35.31
CA ARG A 270 3.22 -10.95 -35.04
C ARG A 270 4.26 -10.32 -34.12
N THR A 271 4.16 -9.02 -33.85
CA THR A 271 5.09 -8.30 -32.99
C THR A 271 4.88 -8.71 -31.54
N ALA A 272 5.89 -9.31 -30.92
CA ALA A 272 5.82 -9.67 -29.49
C ALA A 272 5.69 -8.40 -28.64
N PRO A 273 4.79 -8.39 -27.62
CA PRO A 273 4.62 -7.24 -26.75
C PRO A 273 5.94 -6.98 -25.98
N MET A 274 6.38 -5.73 -26.01
CA MET A 274 7.59 -5.32 -25.28
C MET A 274 7.33 -5.34 -23.77
N THR A 275 8.21 -5.98 -23.00
CA THR A 275 8.14 -6.05 -21.54
C THR A 275 8.96 -4.93 -20.95
N ARG A 276 8.34 -4.04 -20.14
CA ARG A 276 8.97 -2.90 -19.46
C ARG A 276 9.28 -3.16 -17.98
N GLY A 277 9.44 -4.40 -17.56
CA GLY A 277 9.71 -4.78 -16.18
C GLY A 277 8.45 -4.80 -15.30
N LEU A 278 8.62 -4.63 -14.00
CA LEU A 278 7.52 -4.69 -13.04
C LEU A 278 6.79 -3.36 -12.90
N ASN A 279 5.50 -3.42 -12.55
CA ASN A 279 4.68 -2.24 -12.25
C ASN A 279 5.35 -1.37 -11.16
N ARG A 280 5.54 -0.08 -11.47
CA ARG A 280 6.12 0.92 -10.55
C ARG A 280 5.07 1.55 -9.62
N ASN A 281 3.82 1.66 -10.07
CA ASN A 281 2.71 2.15 -9.25
C ASN A 281 2.12 0.99 -8.43
N HIS A 282 2.64 0.79 -7.20
CA HIS A 282 2.26 -0.33 -6.34
C HIS A 282 2.46 0.03 -4.86
N ASN A 283 1.98 -0.82 -3.96
CA ASN A 283 2.26 -0.73 -2.53
C ASN A 283 3.65 -1.32 -2.22
N PRO A 284 4.66 -0.49 -1.82
CA PRO A 284 6.04 -0.96 -1.59
C PRO A 284 6.14 -1.96 -0.45
N LEU A 285 5.39 -1.76 0.63
CA LEU A 285 5.41 -2.66 1.79
C LEU A 285 4.87 -4.04 1.44
N LEU A 286 3.77 -4.11 0.68
CA LEU A 286 3.22 -5.38 0.22
C LEU A 286 4.18 -6.13 -0.71
N LYS A 287 4.88 -5.40 -1.58
CA LYS A 287 5.97 -5.97 -2.40
C LYS A 287 7.07 -6.55 -1.53
N ALA A 288 7.50 -5.83 -0.49
CA ALA A 288 8.53 -6.28 0.44
C ALA A 288 8.09 -7.55 1.21
N VAL A 289 6.81 -7.64 1.62
CA VAL A 289 6.24 -8.83 2.27
C VAL A 289 6.41 -10.07 1.38
N PHE A 290 5.95 -10.01 0.13
CA PHE A 290 6.02 -11.17 -0.77
C PHE A 290 7.44 -11.48 -1.25
N LYS A 291 8.24 -10.48 -1.58
CA LYS A 291 9.65 -10.70 -1.95
C LYS A 291 10.47 -11.25 -0.78
N GLY A 292 10.25 -10.73 0.43
CA GLY A 292 10.92 -11.22 1.62
C GLY A 292 10.56 -12.67 1.95
N ALA A 293 9.30 -13.07 1.77
CA ALA A 293 8.88 -14.46 1.90
C ALA A 293 9.53 -15.36 0.82
N ALA A 294 9.55 -14.90 -0.43
CA ALA A 294 10.16 -15.63 -1.54
C ALA A 294 11.68 -15.79 -1.38
N ASN A 295 12.39 -14.75 -0.92
CA ASN A 295 13.82 -14.83 -0.66
C ASN A 295 14.13 -15.87 0.43
N ALA A 296 13.39 -15.84 1.54
CA ALA A 296 13.55 -16.84 2.60
C ALA A 296 13.22 -18.26 2.10
N ALA A 297 12.16 -18.41 1.32
CA ALA A 297 11.77 -19.70 0.74
C ALA A 297 12.79 -20.24 -0.26
N ALA A 298 13.40 -19.39 -1.08
CA ALA A 298 14.44 -19.79 -2.04
C ALA A 298 15.73 -20.29 -1.35
N SER A 299 16.00 -19.85 -0.12
CA SER A 299 17.22 -20.20 0.64
C SER A 299 17.02 -21.38 1.60
N THR A 300 15.77 -21.77 1.92
CA THR A 300 15.47 -22.80 2.93
C THR A 300 14.88 -24.04 2.28
N PRO A 301 15.37 -25.26 2.56
CA PRO A 301 14.81 -26.49 2.02
C PRO A 301 13.30 -26.61 2.26
N GLY A 302 12.60 -27.12 1.25
CA GLY A 302 11.17 -27.35 1.32
C GLY A 302 10.43 -27.07 0.00
N PRO A 303 9.12 -27.32 -0.07
CA PRO A 303 8.32 -27.33 -1.31
C PRO A 303 8.37 -26.01 -2.12
N LEU A 304 8.49 -24.87 -1.44
CA LEU A 304 8.63 -23.57 -2.11
C LEU A 304 10.01 -23.36 -2.74
N ARG A 305 11.08 -23.93 -2.11
CA ARG A 305 12.41 -23.95 -2.70
C ARG A 305 12.45 -24.87 -3.91
N ASP A 306 11.81 -26.03 -3.83
CA ASP A 306 11.74 -26.99 -4.95
C ASP A 306 11.04 -26.35 -6.16
N TYR A 307 9.96 -25.60 -5.93
CA TYR A 307 9.30 -24.80 -6.95
C TYR A 307 10.24 -23.75 -7.58
N TYR A 308 11.03 -23.06 -6.75
CA TYR A 308 12.04 -22.08 -7.20
C TYR A 308 13.12 -22.76 -8.05
N GLN A 309 13.71 -23.84 -7.55
CA GLN A 309 14.77 -24.58 -8.22
C GLN A 309 14.31 -25.15 -9.56
N ALA A 310 13.10 -25.71 -9.63
CA ALA A 310 12.50 -26.17 -10.87
C ALA A 310 12.32 -25.06 -11.91
N SER A 311 12.15 -23.81 -11.49
CA SER A 311 12.12 -22.66 -12.41
C SER A 311 13.52 -22.32 -12.92
N VAL A 312 14.53 -22.36 -12.05
CA VAL A 312 15.94 -22.08 -12.40
C VAL A 312 16.49 -23.18 -13.33
N SER A 313 16.20 -24.45 -13.06
CA SER A 313 16.65 -25.58 -13.92
C SER A 313 16.06 -25.53 -15.33
N ARG A 314 14.92 -24.86 -15.52
CA ARG A 314 14.34 -24.58 -16.85
C ARG A 314 14.95 -23.36 -17.55
N GLY A 315 16.05 -22.81 -17.03
CA GLY A 315 16.75 -21.68 -17.62
C GLY A 315 16.20 -20.31 -17.24
N VAL A 316 15.27 -20.21 -16.27
CA VAL A 316 14.81 -18.90 -15.79
C VAL A 316 15.89 -18.25 -14.94
N ASP A 317 16.22 -16.99 -15.21
CA ASP A 317 17.12 -16.19 -14.37
C ASP A 317 16.75 -16.24 -12.89
N LYS A 318 17.75 -16.32 -12.01
CA LYS A 318 17.55 -16.49 -10.56
C LYS A 318 16.68 -15.41 -9.93
N GLU A 319 16.87 -14.14 -10.32
CA GLU A 319 16.06 -13.03 -9.77
C GLU A 319 14.63 -13.04 -10.31
N LEU A 320 14.45 -13.41 -11.59
CA LEU A 320 13.14 -13.59 -12.19
C LEU A 320 12.40 -14.79 -11.58
N ALA A 321 13.11 -15.89 -11.28
CA ALA A 321 12.57 -17.05 -10.57
C ALA A 321 12.08 -16.68 -9.16
N LYS A 322 12.79 -15.80 -8.41
CA LYS A 322 12.33 -15.26 -7.12
C LYS A 322 11.06 -14.43 -7.26
N VAL A 323 10.95 -13.62 -8.30
CA VAL A 323 9.71 -12.86 -8.58
C VAL A 323 8.55 -13.80 -8.91
N THR A 324 8.81 -14.86 -9.67
CA THR A 324 7.82 -15.89 -9.98
C THR A 324 7.36 -16.62 -8.72
N LEU A 325 8.29 -16.96 -7.82
CA LEU A 325 7.98 -17.53 -6.51
C LEU A 325 7.14 -16.55 -5.66
N ALA A 326 7.49 -15.26 -5.63
CA ALA A 326 6.71 -14.25 -4.91
C ALA A 326 5.27 -14.15 -5.43
N ARG A 327 5.06 -14.25 -6.75
CA ARG A 327 3.71 -14.32 -7.37
C ARG A 327 2.96 -15.59 -6.96
N LYS A 328 3.64 -16.72 -6.92
CA LYS A 328 3.05 -17.99 -6.48
C LYS A 328 2.61 -17.88 -5.03
N ILE A 329 3.47 -17.38 -4.14
CA ILE A 329 3.17 -17.17 -2.72
C ILE A 329 1.98 -16.21 -2.55
N ALA A 330 1.95 -15.09 -3.28
CA ALA A 330 0.84 -14.13 -3.24
C ALA A 330 -0.49 -14.77 -3.69
N ALA A 331 -0.45 -15.60 -4.73
CA ALA A 331 -1.63 -16.31 -5.23
C ALA A 331 -2.14 -17.36 -4.22
N VAL A 332 -1.22 -18.09 -3.57
CA VAL A 332 -1.53 -19.05 -2.50
C VAL A 332 -2.14 -18.32 -1.31
N ALA A 333 -1.52 -17.26 -0.83
CA ALA A 333 -2.02 -16.48 0.29
C ALA A 333 -3.45 -15.95 0.04
N LEU A 334 -3.70 -15.37 -1.13
CA LEU A 334 -5.04 -14.88 -1.49
C LEU A 334 -6.08 -16.00 -1.53
N ARG A 335 -5.73 -17.15 -2.12
CA ARG A 335 -6.64 -18.30 -2.22
C ARG A 335 -6.98 -18.87 -0.86
N LEU A 336 -5.97 -19.18 -0.04
CA LEU A 336 -6.15 -19.77 1.28
C LEU A 336 -6.94 -18.82 2.20
N TRP A 337 -6.64 -17.54 2.16
CA TRP A 337 -7.37 -16.55 2.94
C TRP A 337 -8.85 -16.45 2.52
N LYS A 338 -9.17 -16.51 1.21
CA LYS A 338 -10.56 -16.51 0.73
C LYS A 338 -11.35 -17.75 1.16
N LYS A 339 -10.69 -18.90 1.20
CA LYS A 339 -11.34 -20.19 1.43
C LYS A 339 -11.27 -20.67 2.89
N GLY A 340 -10.43 -20.02 3.73
CA GLY A 340 -10.14 -20.50 5.07
C GLY A 340 -9.36 -21.83 5.09
N GLU A 341 -8.74 -22.24 3.96
CA GLU A 341 -8.01 -23.50 3.82
C GLU A 341 -6.61 -23.40 4.43
N VAL A 342 -6.10 -24.51 4.95
CA VAL A 342 -4.71 -24.63 5.41
C VAL A 342 -3.77 -24.86 4.21
N PHE A 343 -2.53 -24.41 4.36
CA PHE A 343 -1.50 -24.62 3.34
C PHE A 343 -1.21 -26.11 3.13
N ASP A 344 -1.33 -26.58 1.89
CA ASP A 344 -1.02 -27.92 1.48
C ASP A 344 0.11 -27.90 0.42
N PRO A 345 1.30 -28.42 0.74
CA PRO A 345 2.42 -28.49 -0.19
C PRO A 345 2.12 -29.23 -1.49
N LYS A 346 1.28 -30.27 -1.43
CA LYS A 346 0.90 -31.10 -2.59
C LYS A 346 0.14 -30.31 -3.66
N LYS A 347 -0.49 -29.20 -3.26
CA LYS A 347 -1.20 -28.28 -4.18
C LYS A 347 -0.29 -27.22 -4.82
N LEU A 348 1.03 -27.25 -4.54
CA LEU A 348 2.02 -26.42 -5.25
C LEU A 348 2.33 -27.05 -6.63
N THR A 349 1.37 -27.07 -7.52
CA THR A 349 1.59 -27.57 -8.90
C THR A 349 2.62 -26.68 -9.60
N ILE A 350 3.69 -27.30 -10.05
CA ILE A 350 4.62 -26.73 -11.04
C ILE A 350 3.85 -26.78 -12.35
N GLN A 351 3.28 -25.66 -12.78
CA GLN A 351 2.67 -25.59 -14.10
C GLN A 351 3.80 -25.82 -15.13
N ALA A 352 3.73 -26.95 -15.83
CA ALA A 352 4.42 -27.09 -17.10
C ALA A 352 3.86 -26.03 -18.04
N THR A 353 4.66 -25.07 -18.43
CA THR A 353 4.39 -24.11 -19.51
C THR A 353 5.00 -24.64 -20.76
#